data_28009e556aa66e2575ddd8382194fc81
#
_entry.id   28009e556aa66e2575ddd8382194fc81
#
_cell.length_a   1.000
_cell.length_b   1.000
_cell.length_c   1.000
_cell.angle_alpha   90.00
_cell.angle_beta   90.00
_cell.angle_gamma   90.00
#
_symmetry.space_group_name_H-M   'P 1'
#
loop_
_entity.id
_entity.type
_entity.pdbx_description
1 polymer ?
#
loop_
_entity_poly.entity_id
_entity_poly.type
_entity_poly.pdbx_seq_one_letter_code
_entity_poly.pdbx_strand_id
1 'polypeptide(L)'
;MPAKNVIPADRVTILFLVMLVAAAGNTAMQSALPAIASQLDIGDVWVSLAFSWSALLWVLTAPKWARLSDRRGRKQLMTIGVVGFAASMGLCGIVLWMGLHGLIAPTATFIAFAIFRSLYGGFGSASPPAVQAYIAARTERAERAKALSLLASSFGLGTVIGPALTHFLVFEPFGLAGPLIAFGSFGFLVLAALHWRLPNDTPRFAARGIITSYPSAASVNQPEQDEAGEEDNALPREEIRLPWRDSRLVNWFIAGLIGGHAQALILGVIGFLVRDRLGLHDLPKETVEATGSVMFVGAMATLLAQWGIIPMLSISPRASVLWGSFLALLGIALVGISYDFYGITLGFAIASLGFGLYRPGFTTGSSLAVRRDEQGDVAGKIASINGTAYIFTPAIGVALFNWWEPATFILIGAALLYLIIWGRRSLEEMPRAGEA
;
A
#
# COMPACT_ATOMS: atom_id res chain seq x y z
N MET A 1 -0.58 -42.67 0.32
CA MET A 1 -1.03 -41.27 0.10
C MET A 1 0.06 -40.38 0.62
N PRO A 2 0.74 -39.56 -0.18
CA PRO A 2 1.68 -38.59 0.34
C PRO A 2 0.93 -37.62 1.25
N ALA A 3 1.50 -37.31 2.41
CA ALA A 3 0.93 -36.37 3.36
C ALA A 3 0.67 -35.05 2.68
N LYS A 4 -0.59 -34.56 2.71
CA LYS A 4 -0.94 -33.23 2.22
C LYS A 4 0.02 -32.21 2.84
N ASN A 5 0.78 -31.50 2.02
CA ASN A 5 1.64 -30.38 2.45
C ASN A 5 0.78 -29.16 2.82
N VAL A 6 -0.11 -29.33 3.79
CA VAL A 6 -0.91 -28.23 4.32
C VAL A 6 -0.05 -27.43 5.29
N ILE A 7 0.13 -26.15 5.04
CA ILE A 7 0.83 -25.27 5.98
C ILE A 7 0.01 -25.23 7.29
N PRO A 8 0.61 -25.53 8.45
CA PRO A 8 -0.09 -25.44 9.73
C PRO A 8 -0.71 -24.07 9.96
N ALA A 9 -1.92 -24.02 10.52
CA ALA A 9 -2.69 -22.78 10.69
C ALA A 9 -1.93 -21.73 11.51
N ASP A 10 -1.14 -22.13 12.50
CA ASP A 10 -0.30 -21.23 13.30
C ASP A 10 0.75 -20.50 12.47
N ARG A 11 1.33 -21.14 11.46
CA ARG A 11 2.29 -20.51 10.55
C ARG A 11 1.60 -19.54 9.60
N VAL A 12 0.43 -19.90 9.06
CA VAL A 12 -0.37 -18.99 8.23
C VAL A 12 -0.75 -17.74 9.02
N THR A 13 -1.15 -17.90 10.29
CA THR A 13 -1.47 -16.77 11.19
C THR A 13 -0.27 -15.85 11.39
N ILE A 14 0.94 -16.37 11.58
CA ILE A 14 2.14 -15.52 11.73
C ILE A 14 2.41 -14.74 10.44
N LEU A 15 2.33 -15.39 9.28
CA LEU A 15 2.52 -14.74 7.99
C LEU A 15 1.45 -13.65 7.74
N PHE A 16 0.21 -13.93 8.13
CA PHE A 16 -0.89 -12.97 8.13
C PHE A 16 -0.55 -11.75 9.01
N LEU A 17 -0.09 -11.97 10.25
CA LEU A 17 0.27 -10.90 11.18
C LEU A 17 1.47 -10.07 10.70
N VAL A 18 2.46 -10.67 10.04
CA VAL A 18 3.59 -9.94 9.45
C VAL A 18 3.09 -8.90 8.43
N MET A 19 2.19 -9.29 7.55
CA MET A 19 1.63 -8.38 6.54
C MET A 19 0.71 -7.33 7.15
N LEU A 20 -0.17 -7.75 8.06
CA LEU A 20 -1.15 -6.89 8.72
C LEU A 20 -0.47 -5.78 9.53
N VAL A 21 0.49 -6.13 10.41
CA VAL A 21 1.13 -5.16 11.31
C VAL A 21 1.94 -4.12 10.54
N ALA A 22 2.64 -4.55 9.48
CA ALA A 22 3.39 -3.63 8.62
C ALA A 22 2.47 -2.61 7.91
N ALA A 23 1.34 -3.08 7.38
CA ALA A 23 0.37 -2.21 6.73
C ALA A 23 -0.33 -1.29 7.75
N ALA A 24 -0.79 -1.83 8.89
CA ALA A 24 -1.48 -1.08 9.93
C ALA A 24 -0.58 0.02 10.53
N GLY A 25 0.65 -0.31 10.89
CA GLY A 25 1.56 0.69 11.44
C GLY A 25 1.89 1.82 10.47
N ASN A 26 2.06 1.50 9.18
CA ASN A 26 2.32 2.52 8.18
C ASN A 26 1.13 3.48 7.98
N THR A 27 -0.09 2.97 7.93
CA THR A 27 -1.30 3.79 7.77
C THR A 27 -1.69 4.50 9.07
N ALA A 28 -1.44 3.91 10.24
CA ALA A 28 -1.59 4.58 11.53
C ALA A 28 -0.67 5.82 11.62
N MET A 29 0.57 5.70 11.20
CA MET A 29 1.51 6.82 11.16
C MET A 29 1.02 7.92 10.19
N GLN A 30 0.47 7.56 9.03
CA GLN A 30 -0.10 8.54 8.09
C GLN A 30 -1.24 9.34 8.72
N SER A 31 -2.05 8.71 9.60
CA SER A 31 -3.14 9.39 10.33
C SER A 31 -2.64 10.34 11.42
N ALA A 32 -1.53 10.01 12.08
CA ALA A 32 -1.02 10.79 13.22
C ALA A 32 -0.12 11.97 12.79
N LEU A 33 0.56 11.87 11.66
CA LEU A 33 1.60 12.82 11.26
C LEU A 33 1.11 14.25 11.01
N PRO A 34 -0.10 14.54 10.47
CA PRO A 34 -0.57 15.90 10.37
C PRO A 34 -0.65 16.63 11.72
N ALA A 35 -1.09 15.94 12.77
CA ALA A 35 -1.13 16.47 14.13
C ALA A 35 0.28 16.69 14.71
N ILE A 36 1.19 15.74 14.49
CA ILE A 36 2.58 15.85 14.96
C ILE A 36 3.30 17.00 14.24
N ALA A 37 3.07 17.17 12.94
CA ALA A 37 3.65 18.25 12.15
C ALA A 37 3.26 19.62 12.70
N SER A 38 1.97 19.83 13.00
CA SER A 38 1.47 21.06 13.63
C SER A 38 2.13 21.34 14.98
N GLN A 39 2.22 20.31 15.85
CA GLN A 39 2.81 20.46 17.18
C GLN A 39 4.32 20.78 17.15
N LEU A 40 5.04 20.32 16.15
CA LEU A 40 6.47 20.55 15.95
C LEU A 40 6.78 21.77 15.06
N ASP A 41 5.75 22.43 14.56
CA ASP A 41 5.88 23.53 13.57
C ASP A 41 6.74 23.14 12.35
N ILE A 42 6.50 21.90 11.85
CA ILE A 42 7.17 21.37 10.66
C ILE A 42 6.24 21.50 9.47
N GLY A 43 6.72 22.13 8.39
CA GLY A 43 5.93 22.30 7.18
C GLY A 43 5.51 20.94 6.56
N ASP A 44 4.25 20.84 6.16
CA ASP A 44 3.58 19.62 5.69
C ASP A 44 4.30 18.94 4.51
N VAL A 45 4.89 19.72 3.62
CA VAL A 45 5.67 19.23 2.46
C VAL A 45 6.87 18.41 2.92
N TRP A 46 7.56 18.82 3.98
CA TRP A 46 8.70 18.08 4.52
C TRP A 46 8.28 16.73 5.07
N VAL A 47 7.13 16.67 5.76
CA VAL A 47 6.55 15.42 6.26
C VAL A 47 6.25 14.46 5.11
N SER A 48 5.61 14.97 4.05
CA SER A 48 5.32 14.19 2.85
C SER A 48 6.59 13.71 2.13
N LEU A 49 7.65 14.54 2.11
CA LEU A 49 8.95 14.15 1.55
C LEU A 49 9.62 13.01 2.33
N ALA A 50 9.45 12.92 3.64
CA ALA A 50 9.96 11.79 4.42
C ALA A 50 9.28 10.46 4.04
N PHE A 51 7.98 10.48 3.71
CA PHE A 51 7.30 9.32 3.13
C PHE A 51 7.78 9.02 1.72
N SER A 52 7.92 10.04 0.89
CA SER A 52 8.46 9.93 -0.47
C SER A 52 9.84 9.29 -0.49
N TRP A 53 10.70 9.70 0.43
CA TRP A 53 12.03 9.12 0.62
C TRP A 53 11.96 7.63 0.99
N SER A 54 11.11 7.27 1.94
CA SER A 54 10.90 5.87 2.33
C SER A 54 10.34 5.03 1.17
N ALA A 55 9.40 5.58 0.38
CA ALA A 55 8.85 4.92 -0.79
C ALA A 55 9.89 4.73 -1.90
N LEU A 56 10.76 5.71 -2.12
CA LEU A 56 11.88 5.59 -3.06
C LEU A 56 12.83 4.46 -2.66
N LEU A 57 13.22 4.41 -1.39
CA LEU A 57 14.08 3.33 -0.89
C LEU A 57 13.41 1.95 -1.06
N TRP A 58 12.09 1.87 -0.80
CA TRP A 58 11.32 0.64 -1.02
C TRP A 58 11.41 0.16 -2.47
N VAL A 59 11.16 1.04 -3.43
CA VAL A 59 11.22 0.71 -4.86
C VAL A 59 12.62 0.26 -5.28
N LEU A 60 13.67 0.92 -4.77
CA LEU A 60 15.05 0.59 -5.10
C LEU A 60 15.54 -0.71 -4.46
N THR A 61 15.04 -1.08 -3.29
CA THR A 61 15.53 -2.24 -2.53
C THR A 61 14.69 -3.50 -2.72
N ALA A 62 13.38 -3.39 -2.97
CA ALA A 62 12.50 -4.53 -3.11
C ALA A 62 12.96 -5.58 -4.15
N PRO A 63 13.46 -5.19 -5.36
CA PRO A 63 13.98 -6.16 -6.33
C PRO A 63 15.23 -6.90 -5.83
N LYS A 64 16.07 -6.22 -5.03
CA LYS A 64 17.28 -6.84 -4.46
C LYS A 64 16.91 -7.87 -3.39
N TRP A 65 15.93 -7.55 -2.54
CA TRP A 65 15.43 -8.45 -1.51
C TRP A 65 14.72 -9.66 -2.09
N ALA A 66 13.90 -9.49 -3.13
CA ALA A 66 13.23 -10.60 -3.81
C ALA A 66 14.26 -11.62 -4.33
N ARG A 67 15.31 -11.17 -5.02
CA ARG A 67 16.40 -12.04 -5.49
C ARG A 67 17.19 -12.68 -4.35
N LEU A 68 17.42 -11.96 -3.26
CA LEU A 68 18.16 -12.46 -2.12
C LEU A 68 17.36 -13.50 -1.32
N SER A 69 16.03 -13.43 -1.36
CA SER A 69 15.12 -14.40 -0.74
C SER A 69 15.35 -15.81 -1.26
N ASP A 70 15.59 -15.95 -2.56
CA ASP A 70 15.85 -17.25 -3.19
C ASP A 70 17.18 -17.89 -2.74
N ARG A 71 18.15 -17.06 -2.33
CA ARG A 71 19.50 -17.49 -1.95
C ARG A 71 19.68 -17.72 -0.46
N ARG A 72 19.13 -16.84 0.39
CA ARG A 72 19.35 -16.85 1.85
C ARG A 72 18.23 -17.50 2.66
N GLY A 73 17.13 -17.86 2.01
CA GLY A 73 15.96 -18.39 2.68
C GLY A 73 14.94 -17.31 3.07
N ARG A 74 13.69 -17.70 3.05
CA ARG A 74 12.54 -16.79 3.16
C ARG A 74 12.33 -16.29 4.58
N LYS A 75 12.54 -17.17 5.59
CA LYS A 75 12.46 -16.79 7.01
C LYS A 75 13.43 -15.66 7.35
N GLN A 76 14.67 -15.73 6.85
CA GLN A 76 15.68 -14.70 7.10
C GLN A 76 15.26 -13.35 6.53
N LEU A 77 14.70 -13.33 5.31
CA LEU A 77 14.26 -12.09 4.67
C LEU A 77 13.00 -11.51 5.37
N MET A 78 12.07 -12.35 5.81
CA MET A 78 10.95 -11.91 6.64
C MET A 78 11.46 -11.28 7.93
N THR A 79 12.43 -11.92 8.60
CA THR A 79 13.06 -11.38 9.82
C THR A 79 13.67 -10.00 9.57
N ILE A 80 14.46 -9.84 8.51
CA ILE A 80 15.06 -8.55 8.14
C ILE A 80 13.97 -7.49 7.92
N GLY A 81 12.91 -7.82 7.20
CA GLY A 81 11.84 -6.88 6.92
C GLY A 81 11.03 -6.49 8.15
N VAL A 82 10.71 -7.44 9.02
CA VAL A 82 10.00 -7.16 10.28
C VAL A 82 10.87 -6.37 11.25
N VAL A 83 12.17 -6.66 11.35
CA VAL A 83 13.14 -5.85 12.12
C VAL A 83 13.18 -4.42 11.57
N GLY A 84 13.30 -4.27 10.24
CA GLY A 84 13.29 -2.96 9.59
C GLY A 84 12.03 -2.16 9.89
N PHE A 85 10.87 -2.81 9.89
CA PHE A 85 9.59 -2.20 10.25
C PHE A 85 9.55 -1.82 11.75
N ALA A 86 9.80 -2.78 12.65
CA ALA A 86 9.66 -2.58 14.09
C ALA A 86 10.65 -1.55 14.62
N ALA A 87 11.91 -1.62 14.18
CA ALA A 87 12.95 -0.66 14.54
C ALA A 87 12.62 0.74 14.00
N SER A 88 12.17 0.84 12.72
CA SER A 88 11.76 2.11 12.15
C SER A 88 10.62 2.75 12.94
N MET A 89 9.55 1.99 13.21
CA MET A 89 8.38 2.48 13.96
C MET A 89 8.77 2.91 15.38
N GLY A 90 9.51 2.06 16.12
CA GLY A 90 9.91 2.35 17.48
C GLY A 90 10.83 3.57 17.57
N LEU A 91 11.87 3.63 16.72
CA LEU A 91 12.81 4.76 16.70
C LEU A 91 12.16 6.06 16.24
N CYS A 92 11.30 6.02 15.20
CA CYS A 92 10.49 7.17 14.79
C CYS A 92 9.60 7.64 15.95
N GLY A 93 8.92 6.71 16.64
CA GLY A 93 8.08 7.04 17.79
C GLY A 93 8.87 7.70 18.93
N ILE A 94 10.03 7.15 19.30
CA ILE A 94 10.90 7.70 20.36
C ILE A 94 11.35 9.11 19.97
N VAL A 95 11.86 9.32 18.77
CA VAL A 95 12.36 10.63 18.33
C VAL A 95 11.24 11.67 18.28
N LEU A 96 10.07 11.31 17.77
CA LEU A 96 8.91 12.20 17.76
C LEU A 96 8.46 12.52 19.19
N TRP A 97 8.45 11.55 20.09
CA TRP A 97 8.17 11.76 21.50
C TRP A 97 9.15 12.74 22.14
N MET A 98 10.47 12.57 21.89
CA MET A 98 11.51 13.50 22.38
C MET A 98 11.30 14.92 21.82
N GLY A 99 10.98 15.07 20.54
CA GLY A 99 10.71 16.36 19.93
C GLY A 99 9.48 17.05 20.52
N LEU A 100 8.36 16.30 20.67
CA LEU A 100 7.12 16.79 21.26
C LEU A 100 7.26 17.26 22.71
N HIS A 101 8.24 16.70 23.47
CA HIS A 101 8.57 17.12 24.82
C HIS A 101 9.68 18.18 24.88
N GLY A 102 10.12 18.72 23.72
CA GLY A 102 11.14 19.75 23.65
C GLY A 102 12.56 19.29 24.04
N LEU A 103 12.80 17.97 24.11
CA LEU A 103 14.13 17.41 24.44
C LEU A 103 15.14 17.58 23.30
N ILE A 104 14.64 17.66 22.07
CA ILE A 104 15.42 17.93 20.85
C ILE A 104 14.69 18.94 19.98
N ALA A 105 15.47 19.74 19.24
CA ALA A 105 14.91 20.76 18.36
C ALA A 105 14.02 20.15 17.25
N PRO A 106 12.94 20.82 16.81
CA PRO A 106 12.02 20.32 15.78
C PRO A 106 12.72 19.86 14.49
N THR A 107 13.67 20.64 13.99
CA THR A 107 14.45 20.29 12.79
C THR A 107 15.25 18.99 12.99
N ALA A 108 15.93 18.85 14.15
CA ALA A 108 16.69 17.64 14.47
C ALA A 108 15.77 16.42 14.64
N THR A 109 14.59 16.62 15.25
CA THR A 109 13.53 15.60 15.34
C THR A 109 13.14 15.10 13.97
N PHE A 110 12.86 16.02 13.04
CA PHE A 110 12.45 15.67 11.70
C PHE A 110 13.54 14.95 10.89
N ILE A 111 14.78 15.43 10.95
CA ILE A 111 15.92 14.77 10.28
C ILE A 111 16.11 13.35 10.82
N ALA A 112 16.09 13.18 12.14
CA ALA A 112 16.20 11.85 12.75
C ALA A 112 15.02 10.95 12.39
N PHE A 113 13.80 11.49 12.36
CA PHE A 113 12.61 10.78 11.85
C PHE A 113 12.82 10.28 10.43
N ALA A 114 13.27 11.13 9.49
CA ALA A 114 13.50 10.75 8.11
C ALA A 114 14.60 9.67 7.98
N ILE A 115 15.66 9.76 8.78
CA ILE A 115 16.73 8.75 8.84
C ILE A 115 16.16 7.41 9.33
N PHE A 116 15.45 7.38 10.45
CA PHE A 116 14.89 6.14 10.99
C PHE A 116 13.77 5.58 10.11
N ARG A 117 13.04 6.45 9.42
CA ARG A 117 12.04 6.05 8.43
C ARG A 117 12.66 5.30 7.24
N SER A 118 13.92 5.59 6.91
CA SER A 118 14.69 4.87 5.89
C SER A 118 14.84 3.39 6.17
N LEU A 119 14.84 2.98 7.44
CA LEU A 119 14.91 1.55 7.82
C LEU A 119 13.70 0.78 7.29
N TYR A 120 12.50 1.36 7.37
CA TYR A 120 11.32 0.72 6.79
C TYR A 120 11.38 0.69 5.27
N GLY A 121 11.71 1.81 4.62
CA GLY A 121 11.85 1.85 3.17
C GLY A 121 12.90 0.85 2.65
N GLY A 122 14.05 0.81 3.30
CA GLY A 122 15.18 -0.03 2.87
C GLY A 122 15.03 -1.51 3.20
N PHE A 123 14.57 -1.84 4.39
CA PHE A 123 14.51 -3.23 4.88
C PHE A 123 13.09 -3.80 4.92
N GLY A 124 12.07 -2.99 5.22
CA GLY A 124 10.68 -3.45 5.30
C GLY A 124 10.19 -4.10 4.00
N SER A 125 10.70 -3.64 2.86
CA SER A 125 10.44 -4.19 1.54
C SER A 125 10.88 -5.65 1.34
N ALA A 126 11.65 -6.23 2.28
CA ALA A 126 12.08 -7.63 2.23
C ALA A 126 10.97 -8.62 2.65
N SER A 127 10.05 -8.21 3.55
CA SER A 127 9.04 -9.13 4.09
C SER A 127 8.00 -9.59 3.08
N PRO A 128 7.30 -8.73 2.33
CA PRO A 128 6.16 -9.16 1.51
C PRO A 128 6.52 -10.22 0.46
N PRO A 129 7.57 -10.06 -0.36
CA PRO A 129 7.94 -11.09 -1.33
C PRO A 129 8.39 -12.39 -0.67
N ALA A 130 9.04 -12.32 0.50
CA ALA A 130 9.46 -13.51 1.23
C ALA A 130 8.27 -14.28 1.82
N VAL A 131 7.25 -13.59 2.33
CA VAL A 131 6.00 -14.20 2.83
C VAL A 131 5.27 -14.93 1.71
N GLN A 132 5.12 -14.30 0.56
CA GLN A 132 4.46 -14.87 -0.61
C GLN A 132 5.21 -16.09 -1.13
N ALA A 133 6.53 -15.97 -1.32
CA ALA A 133 7.37 -17.06 -1.76
C ALA A 133 7.37 -18.25 -0.78
N TYR A 134 7.25 -18.00 0.54
CA TYR A 134 7.14 -19.03 1.55
C TYR A 134 5.85 -19.86 1.39
N ILE A 135 4.73 -19.19 1.15
CA ILE A 135 3.44 -19.86 0.90
C ILE A 135 3.47 -20.58 -0.45
N ALA A 136 3.89 -19.89 -1.53
CA ALA A 136 3.91 -20.46 -2.86
C ALA A 136 4.71 -21.78 -2.95
N ALA A 137 5.79 -21.89 -2.17
CA ALA A 137 6.63 -23.10 -2.14
C ALA A 137 6.06 -24.27 -1.32
N ARG A 138 4.99 -24.06 -0.54
CA ARG A 138 4.47 -25.04 0.44
C ARG A 138 2.98 -25.31 0.26
N THR A 139 2.34 -24.71 -0.73
CA THR A 139 0.94 -24.94 -1.06
C THR A 139 0.82 -25.58 -2.44
N GLU A 140 -0.08 -26.55 -2.58
CA GLU A 140 -0.49 -27.07 -3.88
C GLU A 140 -1.21 -25.98 -4.69
N ARG A 141 -1.23 -26.13 -6.00
CA ARG A 141 -1.77 -25.13 -6.94
C ARG A 141 -3.20 -24.67 -6.57
N ALA A 142 -4.09 -25.60 -6.25
CA ALA A 142 -5.48 -25.32 -5.88
C ALA A 142 -5.63 -24.54 -4.56
N GLU A 143 -4.69 -24.71 -3.62
CA GLU A 143 -4.71 -24.05 -2.30
C GLU A 143 -3.90 -22.75 -2.29
N ARG A 144 -2.96 -22.60 -3.24
CA ARG A 144 -2.05 -21.45 -3.34
C ARG A 144 -2.80 -20.14 -3.55
N ALA A 145 -3.75 -20.10 -4.48
CA ALA A 145 -4.55 -18.91 -4.76
C ALA A 145 -5.30 -18.45 -3.51
N LYS A 146 -5.93 -19.36 -2.77
CA LYS A 146 -6.63 -19.07 -1.51
C LYS A 146 -5.67 -18.54 -0.44
N ALA A 147 -4.48 -19.12 -0.31
CA ALA A 147 -3.50 -18.69 0.68
C ALA A 147 -2.89 -17.32 0.36
N LEU A 148 -2.63 -17.03 -0.92
CA LEU A 148 -2.15 -15.71 -1.37
C LEU A 148 -3.24 -14.65 -1.24
N SER A 149 -4.50 -14.97 -1.54
CA SER A 149 -5.65 -14.09 -1.31
C SER A 149 -5.82 -13.74 0.17
N LEU A 150 -5.62 -14.71 1.08
CA LEU A 150 -5.62 -14.45 2.52
C LEU A 150 -4.52 -13.47 2.95
N LEU A 151 -3.33 -13.57 2.37
CA LEU A 151 -2.25 -12.61 2.64
C LEU A 151 -2.56 -11.22 2.10
N ALA A 152 -3.11 -11.12 0.90
CA ALA A 152 -3.57 -9.85 0.34
C ALA A 152 -4.64 -9.22 1.24
N SER A 153 -5.56 -10.04 1.74
CA SER A 153 -6.59 -9.64 2.70
C SER A 153 -6.00 -9.13 4.02
N SER A 154 -4.92 -9.76 4.52
CA SER A 154 -4.27 -9.31 5.75
C SER A 154 -3.66 -7.92 5.61
N PHE A 155 -3.04 -7.67 4.47
CA PHE A 155 -2.48 -6.36 4.15
C PHE A 155 -3.59 -5.29 4.04
N GLY A 156 -4.68 -5.59 3.32
CA GLY A 156 -5.84 -4.72 3.23
C GLY A 156 -6.50 -4.44 4.57
N LEU A 157 -6.68 -5.48 5.40
CA LEU A 157 -7.21 -5.32 6.74
C LEU A 157 -6.30 -4.43 7.61
N GLY A 158 -4.98 -4.56 7.45
CA GLY A 158 -4.01 -3.69 8.13
C GLY A 158 -4.22 -2.22 7.77
N THR A 159 -4.48 -1.88 6.50
CA THR A 159 -4.74 -0.48 6.08
C THR A 159 -6.01 0.11 6.66
N VAL A 160 -6.97 -0.73 7.07
CA VAL A 160 -8.20 -0.33 7.77
C VAL A 160 -7.96 -0.18 9.27
N ILE A 161 -7.33 -1.21 9.87
CA ILE A 161 -7.10 -1.27 11.32
C ILE A 161 -6.14 -0.15 11.78
N GLY A 162 -5.13 0.19 10.98
CA GLY A 162 -4.17 1.23 11.33
C GLY A 162 -4.85 2.55 11.71
N PRO A 163 -5.54 3.22 10.78
CA PRO A 163 -6.26 4.46 11.08
C PRO A 163 -7.31 4.30 12.18
N ALA A 164 -8.06 3.19 12.19
CA ALA A 164 -9.10 2.92 13.19
C ALA A 164 -8.56 2.87 14.62
N LEU A 165 -7.37 2.31 14.81
CA LEU A 165 -6.76 2.18 16.14
C LEU A 165 -5.93 3.40 16.55
N THR A 166 -5.58 4.29 15.62
CA THR A 166 -4.60 5.35 15.88
C THR A 166 -5.01 6.22 17.06
N HIS A 167 -6.26 6.68 17.14
CA HIS A 167 -6.70 7.56 18.23
C HIS A 167 -6.71 6.87 19.60
N PHE A 168 -7.01 5.56 19.67
CA PHE A 168 -6.94 4.78 20.92
C PHE A 168 -5.50 4.58 21.41
N LEU A 169 -4.54 4.69 20.49
CA LEU A 169 -3.12 4.53 20.79
C LEU A 169 -2.43 5.85 21.14
N VAL A 170 -3.16 6.96 21.19
CA VAL A 170 -2.71 8.25 21.75
C VAL A 170 -2.95 8.23 23.27
N PHE A 171 -1.96 7.76 24.01
CA PHE A 171 -2.04 7.57 25.46
C PHE A 171 -0.79 8.07 26.21
N GLU A 172 -0.95 8.49 27.46
CA GLU A 172 0.18 8.86 28.31
C GLU A 172 1.06 7.64 28.66
N PRO A 173 2.40 7.79 28.71
CA PRO A 173 3.18 9.04 28.57
C PRO A 173 3.61 9.35 27.13
N PHE A 174 3.15 8.61 26.11
CA PHE A 174 3.67 8.72 24.74
C PHE A 174 2.92 9.73 23.87
N GLY A 175 1.71 10.15 24.27
CA GLY A 175 0.91 11.12 23.52
C GLY A 175 0.75 10.74 22.05
N LEU A 176 0.96 11.70 21.14
CA LEU A 176 0.84 11.50 19.70
C LEU A 176 1.86 10.50 19.10
N ALA A 177 2.96 10.22 19.79
CA ALA A 177 3.94 9.21 19.37
C ALA A 177 3.49 7.77 19.72
N GLY A 178 2.46 7.63 20.58
CA GLY A 178 1.93 6.35 21.05
C GLY A 178 1.62 5.34 19.95
N PRO A 179 0.92 5.71 18.87
CA PRO A 179 0.65 4.80 17.77
C PRO A 179 1.92 4.18 17.15
N LEU A 180 2.97 4.98 16.96
CA LEU A 180 4.22 4.49 16.37
C LEU A 180 4.93 3.51 17.32
N ILE A 181 4.99 3.85 18.61
CA ILE A 181 5.59 3.01 19.64
C ILE A 181 4.83 1.70 19.79
N ALA A 182 3.49 1.77 19.82
CA ALA A 182 2.64 0.59 19.92
C ALA A 182 2.82 -0.36 18.71
N PHE A 183 2.75 0.16 17.48
CA PHE A 183 2.95 -0.67 16.29
C PHE A 183 4.40 -1.16 16.16
N GLY A 184 5.40 -0.40 16.60
CA GLY A 184 6.78 -0.86 16.74
C GLY A 184 6.89 -2.05 17.70
N SER A 185 6.25 -1.95 18.86
CA SER A 185 6.19 -3.03 19.87
C SER A 185 5.47 -4.27 19.34
N PHE A 186 4.33 -4.10 18.67
CA PHE A 186 3.64 -5.21 17.98
C PHE A 186 4.54 -5.85 16.91
N GLY A 187 5.32 -5.05 16.18
CA GLY A 187 6.31 -5.56 15.25
C GLY A 187 7.35 -6.46 15.91
N PHE A 188 7.86 -6.10 17.09
CA PHE A 188 8.77 -6.96 17.86
C PHE A 188 8.09 -8.23 18.39
N LEU A 189 6.83 -8.17 18.81
CA LEU A 189 6.06 -9.36 19.19
C LEU A 189 5.88 -10.33 18.01
N VAL A 190 5.54 -9.79 16.83
CA VAL A 190 5.43 -10.59 15.61
C VAL A 190 6.80 -11.17 15.21
N LEU A 191 7.88 -10.43 15.39
CA LEU A 191 9.24 -10.90 15.16
C LEU A 191 9.58 -12.08 16.08
N ALA A 192 9.26 -11.99 17.37
CA ALA A 192 9.45 -13.09 18.31
C ALA A 192 8.64 -14.32 17.92
N ALA A 193 7.36 -14.16 17.56
CA ALA A 193 6.52 -15.24 17.08
C ALA A 193 7.07 -15.87 15.79
N LEU A 194 7.53 -15.06 14.85
CA LEU A 194 8.19 -15.52 13.62
C LEU A 194 9.44 -16.35 13.93
N HIS A 195 10.27 -15.87 14.85
CA HIS A 195 11.53 -16.54 15.21
C HIS A 195 11.26 -17.93 15.83
N TRP A 196 10.32 -18.02 16.77
CA TRP A 196 10.05 -19.24 17.54
C TRP A 196 9.17 -20.27 16.82
N ARG A 197 8.20 -19.82 16.04
CA ARG A 197 7.20 -20.72 15.43
C ARG A 197 7.50 -21.09 13.99
N LEU A 198 8.21 -20.25 13.23
CA LEU A 198 8.54 -20.55 11.85
C LEU A 198 9.85 -21.35 11.78
N PRO A 199 9.89 -22.55 11.19
CA PRO A 199 11.12 -23.32 11.02
C PRO A 199 12.09 -22.60 10.08
N ASN A 200 13.38 -22.89 10.23
CA ASN A 200 14.37 -22.42 9.29
C ASN A 200 14.09 -22.99 7.90
N ASP A 201 14.24 -22.17 6.90
CA ASP A 201 13.93 -22.50 5.53
C ASP A 201 15.21 -22.79 4.75
N THR A 202 15.26 -23.97 4.12
CA THR A 202 16.31 -24.23 3.13
C THR A 202 15.94 -23.56 1.82
N PRO A 203 16.85 -22.80 1.21
CA PRO A 203 16.57 -22.12 -0.06
C PRO A 203 16.12 -23.12 -1.13
N ARG A 204 14.99 -22.85 -1.77
CA ARG A 204 14.51 -23.58 -2.95
C ARG A 204 14.24 -22.58 -4.06
N PHE A 205 14.85 -22.79 -5.21
CA PHE A 205 14.79 -21.85 -6.34
C PHE A 205 13.43 -21.82 -7.08
N ALA A 206 12.50 -22.71 -6.73
CA ALA A 206 11.30 -22.98 -7.51
C ALA A 206 10.10 -22.00 -7.33
N ALA A 207 10.15 -21.04 -6.40
CA ALA A 207 9.02 -20.13 -6.20
C ALA A 207 9.49 -18.74 -5.81
N ARG A 208 9.33 -17.77 -6.72
CA ARG A 208 9.63 -16.35 -6.48
C ARG A 208 8.41 -15.63 -5.91
N GLY A 209 8.63 -14.74 -4.93
CA GLY A 209 7.59 -13.83 -4.44
C GLY A 209 7.48 -12.59 -5.32
N ILE A 210 6.26 -12.04 -5.43
CA ILE A 210 6.03 -10.79 -6.16
C ILE A 210 6.51 -9.59 -5.34
N ILE A 211 7.06 -8.61 -6.05
CA ILE A 211 7.40 -7.30 -5.49
C ILE A 211 6.10 -6.55 -5.22
N THR A 212 5.84 -6.23 -3.96
CA THR A 212 4.67 -5.44 -3.58
C THR A 212 4.96 -3.95 -3.65
N SER A 213 3.95 -3.16 -4.01
CA SER A 213 4.02 -1.70 -3.91
C SER A 213 4.15 -1.23 -2.47
N TYR A 214 4.62 0.01 -2.28
CA TYR A 214 4.73 0.63 -0.97
C TYR A 214 3.37 0.64 -0.25
N PRO A 215 3.29 0.25 1.03
CA PRO A 215 2.05 0.23 1.77
C PRO A 215 1.45 1.62 1.91
N SER A 216 0.25 1.80 1.38
CA SER A 216 -0.55 3.00 1.54
C SER A 216 -2.00 2.59 1.78
N ALA A 217 -2.85 3.48 2.26
CA ALA A 217 -4.27 3.21 2.52
C ALA A 217 -5.05 2.64 1.31
N ALA A 218 -4.45 2.62 0.13
CA ALA A 218 -5.04 2.11 -1.10
C ALA A 218 -4.27 0.93 -1.73
N SER A 219 -3.24 0.40 -1.09
CA SER A 219 -2.38 -0.65 -1.68
C SER A 219 -2.90 -2.08 -1.49
N VAL A 220 -4.21 -2.26 -1.42
CA VAL A 220 -4.86 -3.54 -1.07
C VAL A 220 -4.77 -4.61 -2.16
N ASN A 221 -4.31 -4.32 -3.36
CA ASN A 221 -4.33 -5.32 -4.44
C ASN A 221 -2.97 -5.79 -4.87
N GLN A 222 -2.81 -7.09 -4.66
CA GLN A 222 -1.90 -7.91 -5.45
C GLN A 222 -2.71 -8.54 -6.57
N PRO A 223 -2.22 -8.60 -7.82
CA PRO A 223 -2.88 -9.37 -8.86
C PRO A 223 -3.00 -10.81 -8.36
N GLU A 224 -4.18 -11.40 -8.51
CA GLU A 224 -4.33 -12.84 -8.44
C GLU A 224 -3.33 -13.44 -9.42
N GLN A 225 -2.38 -14.19 -8.88
CA GLN A 225 -1.50 -14.98 -9.72
C GLN A 225 -2.29 -16.18 -10.20
N ASP A 226 -2.92 -16.03 -11.35
CA ASP A 226 -3.29 -17.19 -12.11
C ASP A 226 -2.01 -17.95 -12.48
N GLU A 227 -1.81 -19.03 -11.75
CA GLU A 227 -1.16 -20.25 -12.18
C GLU A 227 0.12 -20.11 -13.01
N ALA A 228 1.25 -19.85 -12.35
CA ALA A 228 2.52 -20.28 -12.92
C ALA A 228 2.47 -21.81 -13.10
N GLY A 229 2.43 -22.24 -14.35
CA GLY A 229 2.31 -23.64 -14.72
C GLY A 229 3.34 -24.54 -14.05
N GLU A 230 2.93 -25.77 -13.80
CA GLU A 230 3.82 -26.87 -13.55
C GLU A 230 4.84 -26.97 -14.67
N GLU A 231 6.10 -26.77 -14.34
CA GLU A 231 7.19 -27.53 -14.93
C GLU A 231 8.28 -27.64 -13.88
N ASP A 232 8.20 -28.75 -13.17
CA ASP A 232 9.32 -29.33 -12.44
C ASP A 232 10.37 -29.73 -13.49
N ASN A 233 11.62 -29.24 -13.35
CA ASN A 233 12.79 -29.56 -14.20
C ASN A 233 12.97 -28.85 -15.57
N ALA A 234 12.40 -27.71 -15.82
CA ALA A 234 12.81 -26.94 -16.99
C ALA A 234 14.09 -26.15 -16.72
N LEU A 235 15.05 -26.23 -17.66
CA LEU A 235 16.20 -25.34 -17.81
C LEU A 235 15.79 -23.86 -17.59
N PRO A 236 16.70 -22.98 -17.15
CA PRO A 236 16.36 -21.55 -16.97
C PRO A 236 15.70 -21.05 -18.25
N ARG A 237 14.38 -20.83 -18.23
CA ARG A 237 13.71 -20.17 -19.36
C ARG A 237 14.32 -18.79 -19.50
N GLU A 238 14.66 -18.41 -20.71
CA GLU A 238 15.04 -17.03 -21.03
C GLU A 238 13.94 -16.12 -20.47
N GLU A 239 14.33 -15.18 -19.59
CA GLU A 239 13.38 -14.18 -19.04
C GLU A 239 12.79 -13.39 -20.21
N ILE A 240 11.54 -13.65 -20.56
CA ILE A 240 10.83 -12.89 -21.57
C ILE A 240 10.69 -11.46 -21.04
N ARG A 241 11.36 -10.51 -21.70
CA ARG A 241 11.29 -9.09 -21.36
C ARG A 241 10.50 -8.36 -22.43
N LEU A 242 9.28 -8.01 -22.11
CA LEU A 242 8.45 -7.19 -22.99
C LEU A 242 8.95 -5.73 -22.99
N PRO A 243 8.88 -5.02 -24.10
CA PRO A 243 9.15 -3.59 -24.10
C PRO A 243 8.06 -2.83 -23.30
N TRP A 244 8.43 -1.73 -22.66
CA TRP A 244 7.47 -0.85 -21.96
C TRP A 244 6.39 -0.27 -22.91
N ARG A 245 6.68 -0.22 -24.21
CA ARG A 245 5.79 0.26 -25.26
C ARG A 245 5.14 -0.88 -26.07
N ASP A 246 4.98 -2.06 -25.47
CA ASP A 246 4.21 -3.14 -26.09
C ASP A 246 2.78 -2.63 -26.36
N SER A 247 2.33 -2.80 -27.59
CA SER A 247 1.03 -2.26 -28.05
C SER A 247 -0.16 -2.77 -27.24
N ARG A 248 -0.07 -3.99 -26.70
CA ARG A 248 -1.11 -4.62 -25.86
C ARG A 248 -1.17 -4.00 -24.47
N LEU A 249 -0.05 -3.48 -23.96
CA LEU A 249 0.13 -3.05 -22.56
C LEU A 249 0.15 -1.54 -22.39
N VAL A 250 0.61 -0.78 -23.39
CA VAL A 250 0.88 0.65 -23.24
C VAL A 250 -0.33 1.45 -22.76
N ASN A 251 -1.52 1.12 -23.24
CA ASN A 251 -2.75 1.80 -22.82
C ASN A 251 -3.11 1.48 -21.36
N TRP A 252 -2.93 0.23 -20.95
CA TRP A 252 -3.13 -0.16 -19.54
C TRP A 252 -2.13 0.51 -18.62
N PHE A 253 -0.86 0.61 -19.04
CA PHE A 253 0.19 1.27 -18.25
C PHE A 253 -0.04 2.77 -18.13
N ILE A 254 -0.51 3.45 -19.20
CA ILE A 254 -0.92 4.86 -19.14
C ILE A 254 -2.09 5.02 -18.16
N ALA A 255 -3.10 4.15 -18.23
CA ALA A 255 -4.17 4.17 -17.25
C ALA A 255 -3.62 4.01 -15.84
N GLY A 256 -2.75 3.01 -15.58
CA GLY A 256 -2.11 2.77 -14.31
C GLY A 256 -1.33 3.97 -13.77
N LEU A 257 -0.56 4.65 -14.61
CA LEU A 257 0.18 5.85 -14.24
C LEU A 257 -0.79 6.99 -13.84
N ILE A 258 -1.75 7.34 -14.69
CA ILE A 258 -2.64 8.48 -14.44
C ILE A 258 -3.47 8.27 -13.17
N GLY A 259 -4.17 7.15 -13.06
CA GLY A 259 -5.03 6.92 -11.90
C GLY A 259 -4.24 6.63 -10.62
N GLY A 260 -3.06 5.98 -10.73
CA GLY A 260 -2.17 5.78 -9.59
C GLY A 260 -1.66 7.10 -9.01
N HIS A 261 -1.26 8.06 -9.86
CA HIS A 261 -0.85 9.39 -9.40
C HIS A 261 -2.04 10.19 -8.85
N ALA A 262 -3.22 10.13 -9.48
CA ALA A 262 -4.43 10.76 -8.95
C ALA A 262 -4.76 10.26 -7.54
N GLN A 263 -4.68 8.96 -7.31
CA GLN A 263 -4.86 8.35 -6.00
C GLN A 263 -3.80 8.78 -4.98
N ALA A 264 -2.54 8.79 -5.38
CA ALA A 264 -1.43 9.16 -4.49
C ALA A 264 -1.49 10.64 -4.08
N LEU A 265 -1.97 11.54 -4.96
CA LEU A 265 -2.20 12.95 -4.64
C LEU A 265 -3.18 13.11 -3.48
N ILE A 266 -4.38 12.54 -3.59
CA ILE A 266 -5.39 12.70 -2.52
C ILE A 266 -4.96 12.03 -1.22
N LEU A 267 -4.31 10.87 -1.28
CA LEU A 267 -3.80 10.19 -0.09
C LEU A 267 -2.70 10.97 0.63
N GLY A 268 -1.90 11.73 -0.11
CA GLY A 268 -0.90 12.61 0.47
C GLY A 268 -1.50 13.79 1.20
N VAL A 269 -2.62 14.31 0.70
CA VAL A 269 -3.23 15.57 1.17
C VAL A 269 -4.29 15.35 2.24
N ILE A 270 -5.03 14.23 2.23
CA ILE A 270 -6.28 14.10 3.01
C ILE A 270 -6.13 14.38 4.50
N GLY A 271 -5.03 13.97 5.12
CA GLY A 271 -4.81 14.21 6.55
C GLY A 271 -4.59 15.69 6.88
N PHE A 272 -3.83 16.41 6.05
CA PHE A 272 -3.61 17.84 6.18
C PHE A 272 -4.89 18.63 5.88
N LEU A 273 -5.64 18.22 4.84
CA LEU A 273 -6.92 18.81 4.50
C LEU A 273 -7.94 18.72 5.64
N VAL A 274 -8.04 17.55 6.28
CA VAL A 274 -8.95 17.34 7.44
C VAL A 274 -8.57 18.30 8.57
N ARG A 275 -7.28 18.39 8.92
CA ARG A 275 -6.77 19.31 9.93
C ARG A 275 -7.12 20.77 9.60
N ASP A 276 -6.82 21.19 8.39
CA ASP A 276 -6.90 22.60 7.99
C ASP A 276 -8.36 23.06 7.85
N ARG A 277 -9.20 22.29 7.15
CA ARG A 277 -10.60 22.65 6.92
C ARG A 277 -11.48 22.57 8.17
N LEU A 278 -11.14 21.68 9.09
CA LEU A 278 -11.87 21.60 10.37
C LEU A 278 -11.28 22.52 11.45
N GLY A 279 -10.22 23.27 11.15
CA GLY A 279 -9.60 24.21 12.10
C GLY A 279 -8.95 23.52 13.31
N LEU A 280 -8.37 22.32 13.11
CA LEU A 280 -7.87 21.46 14.20
C LEU A 280 -6.37 21.64 14.49
N HIS A 281 -5.74 22.75 14.06
CA HIS A 281 -4.31 22.98 14.23
C HIS A 281 -3.83 22.89 15.67
N ASP A 282 -4.62 23.42 16.61
CA ASP A 282 -4.31 23.46 18.05
C ASP A 282 -4.93 22.29 18.82
N LEU A 283 -5.62 21.37 18.12
CA LEU A 283 -6.35 20.23 18.68
C LEU A 283 -5.77 18.91 18.16
N PRO A 284 -4.60 18.49 18.63
CA PRO A 284 -3.88 17.35 18.03
C PRO A 284 -4.59 16.00 18.18
N LYS A 285 -5.30 15.77 19.28
CA LYS A 285 -6.07 14.54 19.49
C LYS A 285 -7.25 14.47 18.54
N GLU A 286 -7.98 15.56 18.40
CA GLU A 286 -9.12 15.72 17.48
C GLU A 286 -8.67 15.58 16.03
N THR A 287 -7.48 16.10 15.68
CA THR A 287 -6.87 15.93 14.35
C THR A 287 -6.61 14.45 14.06
N VAL A 288 -6.03 13.70 14.99
CA VAL A 288 -5.77 12.26 14.83
C VAL A 288 -7.09 11.49 14.70
N GLU A 289 -8.09 11.80 15.53
CA GLU A 289 -9.39 11.16 15.51
C GLU A 289 -10.13 11.40 14.20
N ALA A 290 -10.22 12.66 13.78
CA ALA A 290 -10.89 13.03 12.53
C ALA A 290 -10.19 12.44 11.31
N THR A 291 -8.86 12.58 11.21
CA THR A 291 -8.07 12.02 10.11
C THR A 291 -8.16 10.48 10.08
N GLY A 292 -8.03 9.85 11.23
CA GLY A 292 -8.15 8.40 11.37
C GLY A 292 -9.53 7.90 10.94
N SER A 293 -10.59 8.59 11.32
CA SER A 293 -11.97 8.25 10.95
C SER A 293 -12.21 8.38 9.44
N VAL A 294 -11.78 9.48 8.83
CA VAL A 294 -11.87 9.68 7.38
C VAL A 294 -11.11 8.59 6.62
N MET A 295 -9.87 8.28 7.03
CA MET A 295 -9.06 7.24 6.40
C MET A 295 -9.65 5.84 6.61
N PHE A 296 -10.21 5.57 7.79
CA PHE A 296 -10.89 4.31 8.10
C PHE A 296 -12.09 4.08 7.18
N VAL A 297 -12.97 5.08 7.05
CA VAL A 297 -14.16 4.99 6.17
C VAL A 297 -13.73 4.83 4.70
N GLY A 298 -12.72 5.55 4.25
CA GLY A 298 -12.15 5.38 2.91
C GLY A 298 -11.59 3.97 2.67
N ALA A 299 -10.87 3.42 3.65
CA ALA A 299 -10.33 2.06 3.56
C ALA A 299 -11.45 1.00 3.53
N MET A 300 -12.50 1.17 4.34
CA MET A 300 -13.70 0.32 4.29
C MET A 300 -14.41 0.39 2.94
N ALA A 301 -14.53 1.57 2.35
CA ALA A 301 -15.10 1.75 1.02
C ALA A 301 -14.26 1.05 -0.07
N THR A 302 -12.93 1.11 0.04
CA THR A 302 -12.01 0.37 -0.83
C THR A 302 -12.22 -1.15 -0.72
N LEU A 303 -12.32 -1.69 0.50
CA LEU A 303 -12.57 -3.12 0.72
C LEU A 303 -13.95 -3.53 0.19
N LEU A 304 -14.97 -2.69 0.36
CA LEU A 304 -16.31 -2.93 -0.20
C LEU A 304 -16.25 -3.04 -1.73
N ALA A 305 -15.48 -2.17 -2.40
CA ALA A 305 -15.29 -2.27 -3.84
C ALA A 305 -14.68 -3.61 -4.24
N GLN A 306 -13.63 -4.03 -3.55
CA GLN A 306 -12.80 -5.18 -3.92
C GLN A 306 -13.41 -6.53 -3.53
N TRP A 307 -13.97 -6.64 -2.33
CA TRP A 307 -14.52 -7.89 -1.81
C TRP A 307 -16.03 -8.03 -2.02
N GLY A 308 -16.71 -6.90 -2.21
CA GLY A 308 -18.15 -6.88 -2.46
C GLY A 308 -18.49 -6.66 -3.93
N ILE A 309 -18.26 -5.45 -4.44
CA ILE A 309 -18.79 -5.00 -5.73
C ILE A 309 -18.17 -5.76 -6.90
N ILE A 310 -16.84 -5.90 -6.95
CA ILE A 310 -16.15 -6.58 -8.07
C ILE A 310 -16.61 -8.04 -8.20
N PRO A 311 -16.59 -8.88 -7.13
CA PRO A 311 -17.04 -10.27 -7.24
C PRO A 311 -18.52 -10.41 -7.53
N MET A 312 -19.38 -9.56 -6.94
CA MET A 312 -20.84 -9.66 -7.10
C MET A 312 -21.29 -9.29 -8.52
N LEU A 313 -20.67 -8.29 -9.14
CA LEU A 313 -21.10 -7.77 -10.43
C LEU A 313 -20.27 -8.30 -11.60
N SER A 314 -19.23 -9.10 -11.35
CA SER A 314 -18.32 -9.63 -12.41
C SER A 314 -17.91 -8.56 -13.40
N ILE A 315 -17.44 -7.40 -12.88
CA ILE A 315 -17.16 -6.22 -13.70
C ILE A 315 -15.90 -6.48 -14.56
N SER A 316 -15.98 -6.18 -15.86
CA SER A 316 -14.81 -6.31 -16.75
C SER A 316 -13.69 -5.32 -16.35
N PRO A 317 -12.42 -5.62 -16.63
CA PRO A 317 -11.29 -4.74 -16.29
C PRO A 317 -11.44 -3.31 -16.82
N ARG A 318 -11.88 -3.16 -18.06
CA ARG A 318 -12.14 -1.85 -18.66
C ARG A 318 -13.26 -1.11 -17.93
N ALA A 319 -14.38 -1.77 -17.65
CA ALA A 319 -15.50 -1.18 -16.93
C ALA A 319 -15.07 -0.77 -15.51
N SER A 320 -14.25 -1.59 -14.82
CA SER A 320 -13.69 -1.29 -13.51
C SER A 320 -12.83 -0.01 -13.53
N VAL A 321 -11.98 0.18 -14.55
CA VAL A 321 -11.19 1.41 -14.69
C VAL A 321 -12.10 2.61 -14.92
N LEU A 322 -13.07 2.53 -15.83
CA LEU A 322 -13.93 3.65 -16.22
C LEU A 322 -14.89 4.05 -15.08
N TRP A 323 -15.62 3.10 -14.51
CA TRP A 323 -16.54 3.36 -13.39
C TRP A 323 -15.78 3.75 -12.13
N GLY A 324 -14.63 3.13 -11.89
CA GLY A 324 -13.75 3.49 -10.78
C GLY A 324 -13.26 4.93 -10.89
N SER A 325 -12.80 5.34 -12.07
CA SER A 325 -12.36 6.73 -12.33
C SER A 325 -13.52 7.72 -12.22
N PHE A 326 -14.73 7.34 -12.66
CA PHE A 326 -15.91 8.20 -12.54
C PHE A 326 -16.33 8.42 -11.08
N LEU A 327 -16.41 7.35 -10.27
CA LEU A 327 -16.70 7.47 -8.85
C LEU A 327 -15.61 8.25 -8.12
N ALA A 328 -14.33 8.01 -8.46
CA ALA A 328 -13.22 8.77 -7.89
C ALA A 328 -13.37 10.26 -8.21
N LEU A 329 -13.72 10.63 -9.44
CA LEU A 329 -13.96 12.02 -9.85
C LEU A 329 -15.09 12.66 -9.03
N LEU A 330 -16.21 11.97 -8.86
CA LEU A 330 -17.34 12.46 -8.05
C LEU A 330 -16.92 12.67 -6.59
N GLY A 331 -16.21 11.69 -6.01
CA GLY A 331 -15.72 11.78 -4.64
C GLY A 331 -14.73 12.93 -4.44
N ILE A 332 -13.78 13.11 -5.39
CA ILE A 332 -12.81 14.22 -5.37
C ILE A 332 -13.52 15.57 -5.50
N ALA A 333 -14.52 15.68 -6.37
CA ALA A 333 -15.32 16.90 -6.50
C ALA A 333 -16.05 17.22 -5.18
N LEU A 334 -16.64 16.21 -4.53
CA LEU A 334 -17.31 16.39 -3.24
C LEU A 334 -16.32 16.79 -2.14
N VAL A 335 -15.16 16.14 -2.04
CA VAL A 335 -14.09 16.58 -1.11
C VAL A 335 -13.70 18.02 -1.40
N GLY A 336 -13.54 18.38 -2.68
CA GLY A 336 -13.12 19.72 -3.10
C GLY A 336 -14.04 20.85 -2.61
N ILE A 337 -15.34 20.61 -2.51
CA ILE A 337 -16.35 21.61 -2.10
C ILE A 337 -16.80 21.50 -0.64
N SER A 338 -16.40 20.43 0.08
CA SER A 338 -16.85 20.18 1.46
C SER A 338 -15.87 20.79 2.47
N TYR A 339 -16.42 21.51 3.45
CA TYR A 339 -15.68 22.12 4.56
C TYR A 339 -16.09 21.57 5.93
N ASP A 340 -16.90 20.54 5.95
CA ASP A 340 -17.35 19.85 7.16
C ASP A 340 -16.88 18.39 7.17
N PHE A 341 -16.86 17.80 8.37
CA PHE A 341 -16.38 16.42 8.58
C PHE A 341 -17.15 15.38 7.76
N TYR A 342 -18.47 15.51 7.68
CA TYR A 342 -19.32 14.50 7.03
C TYR A 342 -19.16 14.55 5.49
N GLY A 343 -19.12 15.76 4.94
CA GLY A 343 -18.91 15.97 3.50
C GLY A 343 -17.55 15.49 3.04
N ILE A 344 -16.48 15.80 3.80
CA ILE A 344 -15.13 15.32 3.54
C ILE A 344 -15.07 13.79 3.60
N THR A 345 -15.67 13.22 4.66
CA THR A 345 -15.69 11.76 4.87
C THR A 345 -16.43 11.04 3.75
N LEU A 346 -17.62 11.52 3.39
CA LEU A 346 -18.43 10.94 2.32
C LEU A 346 -17.71 11.06 0.96
N GLY A 347 -17.16 12.24 0.64
CA GLY A 347 -16.43 12.46 -0.59
C GLY A 347 -15.20 11.55 -0.68
N PHE A 348 -14.43 11.43 0.40
CA PHE A 348 -13.28 10.55 0.45
C PHE A 348 -13.66 9.07 0.37
N ALA A 349 -14.79 8.66 0.97
CA ALA A 349 -15.32 7.30 0.85
C ALA A 349 -15.70 6.96 -0.60
N ILE A 350 -16.40 7.87 -1.30
CA ILE A 350 -16.76 7.69 -2.72
C ILE A 350 -15.52 7.65 -3.59
N ALA A 351 -14.54 8.54 -3.35
CA ALA A 351 -13.28 8.52 -4.08
C ALA A 351 -12.52 7.20 -3.85
N SER A 352 -12.46 6.74 -2.61
CA SER A 352 -11.79 5.49 -2.23
C SER A 352 -12.48 4.25 -2.80
N LEU A 353 -13.81 4.24 -2.85
CA LEU A 353 -14.59 3.21 -3.57
C LEU A 353 -14.20 3.18 -5.05
N GLY A 354 -14.13 4.36 -5.68
CA GLY A 354 -13.73 4.51 -7.07
C GLY A 354 -12.31 3.97 -7.32
N PHE A 355 -11.33 4.36 -6.53
CA PHE A 355 -9.97 3.83 -6.63
C PHE A 355 -9.89 2.34 -6.30
N GLY A 356 -10.76 1.85 -5.40
CA GLY A 356 -10.92 0.44 -5.09
C GLY A 356 -11.39 -0.40 -6.28
N LEU A 357 -12.21 0.14 -7.17
CA LEU A 357 -12.59 -0.48 -8.45
C LEU A 357 -11.49 -0.32 -9.50
N TYR A 358 -10.97 0.91 -9.65
CA TYR A 358 -10.00 1.26 -10.68
C TYR A 358 -8.75 0.39 -10.65
N ARG A 359 -8.14 0.21 -9.47
CA ARG A 359 -6.83 -0.43 -9.33
C ARG A 359 -6.83 -1.91 -9.74
N PRO A 360 -7.79 -2.76 -9.31
CA PRO A 360 -7.93 -4.11 -9.85
C PRO A 360 -8.18 -4.15 -11.34
N GLY A 361 -9.00 -3.23 -11.86
CA GLY A 361 -9.29 -3.13 -13.29
C GLY A 361 -8.01 -2.96 -14.12
N PHE A 362 -7.15 -2.01 -13.73
CA PHE A 362 -5.86 -1.77 -14.38
C PHE A 362 -4.93 -2.99 -14.27
N THR A 363 -4.79 -3.58 -13.10
CA THR A 363 -3.86 -4.70 -12.89
C THR A 363 -4.31 -5.96 -13.63
N THR A 364 -5.59 -6.31 -13.54
CA THR A 364 -6.18 -7.46 -14.25
C THR A 364 -6.17 -7.24 -15.76
N GLY A 365 -6.53 -6.05 -16.23
CA GLY A 365 -6.50 -5.72 -17.66
C GLY A 365 -5.08 -5.86 -18.25
N SER A 366 -4.07 -5.36 -17.54
CA SER A 366 -2.67 -5.55 -17.95
C SER A 366 -2.24 -7.02 -17.99
N SER A 367 -2.67 -7.81 -17.01
CA SER A 367 -2.33 -9.24 -16.93
C SER A 367 -3.00 -10.06 -18.03
N LEU A 368 -4.27 -9.79 -18.32
CA LEU A 368 -5.04 -10.49 -19.36
C LEU A 368 -4.64 -10.09 -20.79
N ALA A 369 -4.00 -8.94 -20.96
CA ALA A 369 -3.54 -8.46 -22.27
C ALA A 369 -2.35 -9.25 -22.83
N VAL A 370 -1.73 -10.13 -22.06
CA VAL A 370 -0.53 -10.86 -22.42
C VAL A 370 -0.68 -12.36 -22.19
N ARG A 371 0.25 -13.12 -22.75
CA ARG A 371 0.27 -14.58 -22.62
C ARG A 371 0.73 -14.98 -21.21
N ARG A 372 0.39 -16.18 -20.76
CA ARG A 372 0.72 -16.69 -19.42
C ARG A 372 2.22 -16.69 -19.11
N ASP A 373 3.06 -16.96 -20.11
CA ASP A 373 4.53 -16.96 -20.00
C ASP A 373 5.12 -15.54 -19.86
N GLU A 374 4.38 -14.50 -20.25
CA GLU A 374 4.76 -13.09 -20.19
C GLU A 374 4.30 -12.38 -18.88
N GLN A 375 3.36 -12.98 -18.15
CA GLN A 375 2.70 -12.34 -16.98
C GLN A 375 3.70 -11.98 -15.86
N GLY A 376 4.76 -12.74 -15.69
CA GLY A 376 5.78 -12.45 -14.67
C GLY A 376 6.49 -11.10 -14.89
N ASP A 377 6.83 -10.77 -16.15
CA ASP A 377 7.44 -9.49 -16.52
C ASP A 377 6.42 -8.33 -16.36
N VAL A 378 5.18 -8.57 -16.77
CA VAL A 378 4.08 -7.60 -16.64
C VAL A 378 3.79 -7.28 -15.18
N ALA A 379 3.76 -8.29 -14.29
CA ALA A 379 3.57 -8.08 -12.85
C ALA A 379 4.67 -7.18 -12.26
N GLY A 380 5.93 -7.37 -12.68
CA GLY A 380 7.04 -6.49 -12.31
C GLY A 380 6.86 -5.04 -12.77
N LYS A 381 6.35 -4.84 -13.99
CA LYS A 381 6.05 -3.51 -14.55
C LYS A 381 4.88 -2.84 -13.82
N ILE A 382 3.80 -3.58 -13.53
CA ILE A 382 2.67 -3.10 -12.74
C ILE A 382 3.15 -2.65 -11.34
N ALA A 383 3.98 -3.45 -10.68
CA ALA A 383 4.55 -3.07 -9.38
C ALA A 383 5.39 -1.79 -9.46
N SER A 384 6.16 -1.61 -10.54
CA SER A 384 6.92 -0.39 -10.79
C SER A 384 6.02 0.83 -10.98
N ILE A 385 4.97 0.72 -11.80
CA ILE A 385 3.98 1.78 -12.02
C ILE A 385 3.32 2.17 -10.70
N ASN A 386 2.86 1.19 -9.94
CA ASN A 386 2.26 1.41 -8.63
C ASN A 386 3.24 2.06 -7.64
N GLY A 387 4.51 1.67 -7.67
CA GLY A 387 5.54 2.21 -6.79
C GLY A 387 5.90 3.66 -7.11
N THR A 388 6.04 4.01 -8.39
CA THR A 388 6.42 5.37 -8.82
C THR A 388 5.42 6.43 -8.40
N ALA A 389 4.13 6.09 -8.38
CA ALA A 389 3.08 7.00 -7.94
C ALA A 389 3.27 7.49 -6.49
N TYR A 390 3.94 6.73 -5.63
CA TYR A 390 4.13 7.10 -4.22
C TYR A 390 5.49 7.76 -3.92
N ILE A 391 6.38 7.91 -4.91
CA ILE A 391 7.72 8.48 -4.66
C ILE A 391 7.63 9.99 -4.42
N PHE A 392 7.06 10.76 -5.34
CA PHE A 392 7.01 12.22 -5.23
C PHE A 392 5.60 12.78 -5.22
N THR A 393 4.62 12.05 -5.72
CA THR A 393 3.27 12.56 -5.93
C THR A 393 2.56 13.00 -4.65
N PRO A 394 2.68 12.31 -3.49
CA PRO A 394 2.12 12.82 -2.25
C PRO A 394 2.68 14.18 -1.85
N ALA A 395 4.01 14.36 -1.96
CA ALA A 395 4.66 15.63 -1.63
C ALA A 395 4.28 16.75 -2.60
N ILE A 396 4.15 16.44 -3.89
CA ILE A 396 3.64 17.40 -4.90
C ILE A 396 2.20 17.78 -4.57
N GLY A 397 1.36 16.83 -4.17
CA GLY A 397 -0.02 17.08 -3.78
C GLY A 397 -0.12 18.04 -2.60
N VAL A 398 0.68 17.83 -1.56
CA VAL A 398 0.73 18.72 -0.39
C VAL A 398 1.30 20.08 -0.75
N ALA A 399 2.33 20.16 -1.59
CA ALA A 399 2.87 21.44 -2.05
C ALA A 399 1.84 22.25 -2.85
N LEU A 400 1.08 21.60 -3.73
CA LEU A 400 0.00 22.23 -4.48
C LEU A 400 -1.14 22.67 -3.54
N PHE A 401 -1.51 21.84 -2.58
CA PHE A 401 -2.54 22.13 -1.59
C PHE A 401 -2.17 23.39 -0.76
N ASN A 402 -0.93 23.46 -0.29
CA ASN A 402 -0.44 24.60 0.49
C ASN A 402 -0.27 25.88 -0.35
N TRP A 403 0.02 25.75 -1.66
CA TRP A 403 0.15 26.91 -2.54
C TRP A 403 -1.21 27.48 -2.96
N TRP A 404 -2.11 26.60 -3.39
CA TRP A 404 -3.49 26.94 -3.76
C TRP A 404 -4.34 25.69 -3.67
N GLU A 405 -5.10 25.62 -2.60
CA GLU A 405 -5.88 24.42 -2.25
C GLU A 405 -6.68 23.80 -3.42
N PRO A 406 -7.44 24.59 -4.23
CA PRO A 406 -8.21 24.03 -5.34
C PRO A 406 -7.34 23.39 -6.43
N ALA A 407 -6.07 23.79 -6.59
CA ALA A 407 -5.19 23.25 -7.62
C ALA A 407 -5.04 21.74 -7.54
N THR A 408 -4.97 21.20 -6.33
CA THR A 408 -4.87 19.75 -6.12
C THR A 408 -6.10 19.02 -6.65
N PHE A 409 -7.30 19.50 -6.34
CA PHE A 409 -8.56 18.87 -6.79
C PHE A 409 -8.78 19.03 -8.28
N ILE A 410 -8.42 20.19 -8.85
CA ILE A 410 -8.47 20.44 -10.29
C ILE A 410 -7.54 19.49 -11.04
N LEU A 411 -6.31 19.31 -10.55
CA LEU A 411 -5.33 18.40 -11.16
C LEU A 411 -5.82 16.95 -11.12
N ILE A 412 -6.28 16.48 -9.95
CA ILE A 412 -6.83 15.13 -9.80
C ILE A 412 -8.06 14.95 -10.69
N GLY A 413 -8.98 15.91 -10.66
CA GLY A 413 -10.21 15.87 -11.46
C GLY A 413 -9.93 15.86 -12.97
N ALA A 414 -8.99 16.69 -13.43
CA ALA A 414 -8.58 16.70 -14.84
C ALA A 414 -7.93 15.39 -15.26
N ALA A 415 -7.07 14.81 -14.42
CA ALA A 415 -6.45 13.51 -14.67
C ALA A 415 -7.50 12.38 -14.78
N LEU A 416 -8.47 12.33 -13.86
CA LEU A 416 -9.54 11.33 -13.86
C LEU A 416 -10.50 11.54 -15.06
N LEU A 417 -10.85 12.77 -15.36
CA LEU A 417 -11.70 13.09 -16.53
C LEU A 417 -11.00 12.69 -17.83
N TYR A 418 -9.71 13.03 -17.96
CA TYR A 418 -8.90 12.57 -19.10
C TYR A 418 -8.89 11.05 -19.19
N LEU A 419 -8.68 10.34 -18.07
CA LEU A 419 -8.68 8.88 -18.05
C LEU A 419 -10.03 8.28 -18.47
N ILE A 420 -11.14 8.89 -18.10
CA ILE A 420 -12.48 8.45 -18.53
C ILE A 420 -12.66 8.64 -20.03
N ILE A 421 -12.35 9.84 -20.57
CA ILE A 421 -12.57 10.17 -21.98
C ILE A 421 -11.63 9.34 -22.87
N TRP A 422 -10.35 9.34 -22.53
CA TRP A 422 -9.32 8.60 -23.28
C TRP A 422 -9.49 7.09 -23.13
N GLY A 423 -9.76 6.60 -21.93
CA GLY A 423 -9.91 5.17 -21.65
C GLY A 423 -11.10 4.52 -22.36
N ARG A 424 -12.19 5.29 -22.58
CA ARG A 424 -13.33 4.81 -23.40
C ARG A 424 -12.93 4.45 -24.83
N ARG A 425 -11.89 5.07 -25.36
CA ARG A 425 -11.45 4.87 -26.76
C ARG A 425 -10.24 3.94 -26.86
N SER A 426 -9.40 3.91 -25.82
CA SER A 426 -8.07 3.30 -25.90
C SER A 426 -7.93 2.00 -25.12
N LEU A 427 -8.78 1.75 -24.10
CA LEU A 427 -8.76 0.49 -23.37
C LEU A 427 -9.61 -0.55 -24.10
N GLU A 428 -9.02 -1.69 -24.37
CA GLU A 428 -9.69 -2.82 -24.99
C GLU A 428 -10.61 -3.54 -24.00
N GLU A 429 -11.71 -4.13 -24.52
CA GLU A 429 -12.59 -4.96 -23.72
C GLU A 429 -11.96 -6.35 -23.58
N MET A 430 -11.68 -6.74 -22.34
CA MET A 430 -11.14 -8.07 -22.04
C MET A 430 -12.27 -8.99 -21.58
N PRO A 431 -12.17 -10.32 -21.83
CA PRO A 431 -13.16 -11.28 -21.36
C PRO A 431 -13.38 -11.13 -19.85
N ARG A 432 -14.61 -11.39 -19.41
CA ARG A 432 -14.92 -11.42 -17.97
C ARG A 432 -14.23 -12.61 -17.32
N ALA A 433 -13.88 -12.47 -16.04
CA ALA A 433 -13.37 -13.60 -15.27
C ALA A 433 -14.40 -14.75 -15.30
N GLY A 434 -14.05 -15.89 -15.90
CA GLY A 434 -14.91 -17.06 -16.07
C GLY A 434 -15.38 -17.33 -17.52
N GLU A 435 -15.08 -16.47 -18.49
CA GLU A 435 -15.38 -16.68 -19.93
C GLU A 435 -14.11 -17.07 -20.73
N ALA A 436 -12.95 -17.23 -20.07
CA ALA A 436 -11.65 -17.58 -20.68
C ALA A 436 -11.22 -19.01 -20.34
#